data_8a33e6cff15a5db325258f922ad4bf3c
#
_entry.id   8a33e6cff15a5db325258f922ad4bf3c
#
_cell.length_a   1.000
_cell.length_b   1.000
_cell.length_c   1.000
_cell.angle_alpha   90.00
_cell.angle_beta   90.00
_cell.angle_gamma   90.00
#
_symmetry.space_group_name_H-M   'P 1'
#
loop_
_entity.id
_entity.type
_entity.pdbx_description
1 polymer ?
#
loop_
_entity_poly.entity_id
_entity_poly.type
_entity_poly.pdbx_seq_one_letter_code
_entity_poly.pdbx_strand_id
1 'polypeptide(L)'
;MPAAPDASQDLAAREAARANEYDRYLAALLAPKAARPGLIALAAFQGEVARAVETVNEPIMGEIRLQWWRDALPGLRDGASTGSPLADALGAAMRRHALSE
;
A
#
# COMPACT_ATOMS: atom_id res chain seq x y z
N MET A 1 -12.21 -16.67 -2.75
CA MET A 1 -12.62 -15.30 -2.47
C MET A 1 -11.56 -14.63 -1.61
N PRO A 2 -11.05 -13.49 -2.05
CA PRO A 2 -10.05 -12.82 -1.23
C PRO A 2 -10.68 -12.32 0.07
N ALA A 3 -9.94 -12.46 1.16
CA ALA A 3 -10.36 -11.92 2.44
C ALA A 3 -10.32 -10.39 2.39
N ALA A 4 -11.25 -9.74 3.07
CA ALA A 4 -11.18 -8.30 3.27
C ALA A 4 -9.95 -7.98 4.13
N PRO A 5 -9.32 -6.79 3.97
CA PRO A 5 -8.27 -6.37 4.88
C PRO A 5 -8.79 -6.38 6.32
N ASP A 6 -7.98 -6.84 7.26
CA ASP A 6 -8.37 -6.79 8.65
C ASP A 6 -8.18 -5.36 9.20
N ALA A 7 -8.63 -5.13 10.44
CA ALA A 7 -8.60 -3.80 11.03
C ALA A 7 -7.18 -3.23 11.17
N SER A 8 -6.18 -4.08 11.44
CA SER A 8 -4.80 -3.61 11.59
C SER A 8 -4.20 -3.21 10.24
N GLN A 9 -4.53 -3.92 9.17
CA GLN A 9 -4.10 -3.56 7.82
C GLN A 9 -4.72 -2.23 7.38
N ASP A 10 -6.02 -2.04 7.60
CA ASP A 10 -6.71 -0.80 7.28
C ASP A 10 -6.13 0.38 8.04
N LEU A 11 -5.86 0.21 9.33
CA LEU A 11 -5.30 1.27 10.15
C LEU A 11 -3.91 1.66 9.66
N ALA A 12 -3.06 0.68 9.39
CA ALA A 12 -1.71 0.95 8.89
C ALA A 12 -1.75 1.71 7.56
N ALA A 13 -2.64 1.32 6.64
CA ALA A 13 -2.78 2.00 5.35
C ALA A 13 -3.26 3.44 5.53
N ARG A 14 -4.24 3.67 6.41
CA ARG A 14 -4.74 5.02 6.69
C ARG A 14 -3.67 5.92 7.28
N GLU A 15 -2.94 5.42 8.25
CA GLU A 15 -1.89 6.21 8.89
C GLU A 15 -0.78 6.56 7.91
N ALA A 16 -0.35 5.61 7.09
CA ALA A 16 0.67 5.84 6.08
C ALA A 16 0.20 6.82 5.00
N ALA A 17 -1.02 6.66 4.49
CA ALA A 17 -1.57 7.55 3.47
C ALA A 17 -1.74 8.97 4.01
N ARG A 18 -2.28 9.09 5.21
CA ARG A 18 -2.48 10.40 5.84
C ARG A 18 -1.17 11.13 6.07
N ALA A 19 -0.13 10.41 6.47
CA ALA A 19 1.17 11.00 6.75
C ALA A 19 1.93 11.41 5.48
N ASN A 20 1.83 10.60 4.41
CA ASN A 20 2.72 10.72 3.25
C ASN A 20 2.02 11.17 1.98
N GLU A 21 0.70 11.01 1.87
CA GLU A 21 -0.08 11.37 0.68
C GLU A 21 -1.43 11.94 1.10
N TYR A 22 -1.39 13.04 1.86
CA TYR A 22 -2.57 13.60 2.49
C TYR A 22 -3.68 13.96 1.50
N ASP A 23 -3.33 14.57 0.38
CA ASP A 23 -4.33 14.96 -0.62
C ASP A 23 -5.05 13.74 -1.21
N ARG A 24 -4.31 12.68 -1.50
CA ARG A 24 -4.88 11.44 -2.00
C ARG A 24 -5.70 10.74 -0.94
N TYR A 25 -5.27 10.81 0.31
CA TYR A 25 -6.03 10.27 1.43
C TYR A 25 -7.39 10.97 1.54
N LEU A 26 -7.42 12.31 1.49
CA LEU A 26 -8.67 13.07 1.53
C LEU A 26 -9.56 12.72 0.34
N ALA A 27 -9.00 12.64 -0.86
CA ALA A 27 -9.75 12.26 -2.05
C ALA A 27 -10.37 10.87 -1.91
N ALA A 28 -9.64 9.92 -1.34
CA ALA A 28 -10.15 8.57 -1.11
C ALA A 28 -11.35 8.55 -0.16
N LEU A 29 -11.39 9.44 0.83
CA LEU A 29 -12.51 9.53 1.75
C LEU A 29 -13.81 9.96 1.07
N LEU A 30 -13.73 10.63 -0.08
CA LEU A 30 -14.89 11.05 -0.86
C LEU A 30 -15.36 9.97 -1.84
N ALA A 31 -14.62 8.89 -2.00
CA ALA A 31 -14.97 7.79 -2.88
C ALA A 31 -16.08 6.92 -2.27
N PRO A 32 -16.78 6.12 -3.09
CA PRO A 32 -17.73 5.15 -2.57
C PRO A 32 -17.10 4.27 -1.51
N LYS A 33 -17.87 3.94 -0.48
CA LYS A 33 -17.36 3.22 0.69
C LYS A 33 -16.61 1.94 0.34
N ALA A 34 -17.10 1.19 -0.65
CA ALA A 34 -16.49 -0.07 -1.07
C ALA A 34 -15.11 0.14 -1.70
N ALA A 35 -14.84 1.29 -2.30
CA ALA A 35 -13.57 1.60 -2.95
C ALA A 35 -12.54 2.22 -2.01
N ARG A 36 -12.95 2.75 -0.86
CA ARG A 36 -12.07 3.50 0.04
C ARG A 36 -10.85 2.71 0.52
N PRO A 37 -10.99 1.47 1.03
CA PRO A 37 -9.80 0.75 1.50
C PRO A 37 -8.76 0.55 0.41
N GLY A 38 -9.19 0.25 -0.81
CA GLY A 38 -8.28 0.07 -1.94
C GLY A 38 -7.56 1.36 -2.33
N LEU A 39 -8.30 2.48 -2.39
CA LEU A 39 -7.71 3.77 -2.73
C LEU A 39 -6.73 4.26 -1.66
N ILE A 40 -7.06 4.04 -0.38
CA ILE A 40 -6.17 4.38 0.73
C ILE A 40 -4.91 3.52 0.67
N ALA A 41 -5.03 2.23 0.40
CA ALA A 41 -3.87 1.34 0.28
C ALA A 41 -2.95 1.76 -0.88
N LEU A 42 -3.53 2.15 -2.02
CA LEU A 42 -2.74 2.66 -3.15
C LEU A 42 -2.02 3.96 -2.79
N ALA A 43 -2.70 4.89 -2.13
CA ALA A 43 -2.09 6.14 -1.69
C ALA A 43 -0.93 5.88 -0.73
N ALA A 44 -1.12 4.98 0.21
CA ALA A 44 -0.09 4.61 1.17
C ALA A 44 1.13 3.99 0.47
N PHE A 45 0.90 3.11 -0.51
CA PHE A 45 1.97 2.51 -1.31
C PHE A 45 2.73 3.57 -2.09
N GLN A 46 2.03 4.49 -2.75
CA GLN A 46 2.65 5.56 -3.51
C GLN A 46 3.52 6.45 -2.62
N GLY A 47 3.03 6.77 -1.42
CA GLY A 47 3.79 7.54 -0.45
C GLY A 47 5.05 6.81 -0.01
N GLU A 48 4.96 5.50 0.20
CA GLU A 48 6.11 4.67 0.60
C GLU A 48 7.19 4.65 -0.48
N VAL A 49 6.80 4.47 -1.74
CA VAL A 49 7.72 4.47 -2.88
C VAL A 49 8.37 5.85 -3.05
N ALA A 50 7.57 6.91 -2.97
CA ALA A 50 8.09 8.27 -3.10
C ALA A 50 9.12 8.58 -2.02
N ARG A 51 8.86 8.19 -0.77
CA ARG A 51 9.80 8.38 0.33
C ARG A 51 11.10 7.61 0.10
N ALA A 52 11.01 6.39 -0.40
CA ALA A 52 12.21 5.61 -0.70
C ALA A 52 13.09 6.31 -1.75
N VAL A 53 12.46 6.91 -2.76
CA VAL A 53 13.18 7.65 -3.81
C VAL A 53 13.76 8.96 -3.27
N GLU A 54 13.04 9.63 -2.37
CA GLU A 54 13.43 10.94 -1.83
C GLU A 54 14.46 10.86 -0.70
N THR A 55 14.84 9.67 -0.25
CA THR A 55 15.81 9.51 0.84
C THR A 55 17.21 9.85 0.31
N VAL A 56 17.55 11.14 0.36
CA VAL A 56 18.80 11.67 -0.21
C VAL A 56 20.01 11.24 0.61
N ASN A 57 19.87 11.15 1.94
CA ASN A 57 20.97 10.88 2.84
C ASN A 57 21.32 9.38 2.96
N GLU A 58 20.42 8.52 2.51
CA GLU A 58 20.60 7.07 2.60
C GLU A 58 20.09 6.37 1.33
N PRO A 59 20.73 6.61 0.18
CA PRO A 59 20.24 6.07 -1.10
C PRO A 59 20.23 4.54 -1.12
N ILE A 60 21.16 3.88 -0.41
CA ILE A 60 21.18 2.42 -0.33
C ILE A 60 19.92 1.90 0.37
N MET A 61 19.48 2.57 1.43
CA MET A 61 18.26 2.17 2.14
C MET A 61 17.03 2.34 1.26
N GLY A 62 16.99 3.40 0.45
CA GLY A 62 15.92 3.60 -0.52
C GLY A 62 15.89 2.49 -1.56
N GLU A 63 17.03 2.09 -2.08
CA GLU A 63 17.12 0.99 -3.04
C GLU A 63 16.69 -0.34 -2.42
N ILE A 64 17.06 -0.60 -1.17
CA ILE A 64 16.64 -1.82 -0.46
C ILE A 64 15.13 -1.85 -0.32
N ARG A 65 14.49 -0.74 0.03
CA ARG A 65 13.03 -0.65 0.15
C ARG A 65 12.34 -0.88 -1.19
N LEU A 66 12.85 -0.28 -2.26
CA LEU A 66 12.28 -0.48 -3.59
C LEU A 66 12.43 -1.93 -4.05
N GLN A 67 13.58 -2.54 -3.76
CA GLN A 67 13.79 -3.95 -4.09
C GLN A 67 12.83 -4.85 -3.29
N TRP A 68 12.63 -4.53 -2.02
CA TRP A 68 11.66 -5.26 -1.21
C TRP A 68 10.26 -5.25 -1.84
N TRP A 69 9.80 -4.08 -2.32
CA TRP A 69 8.51 -3.98 -2.99
C TRP A 69 8.47 -4.77 -4.29
N ARG A 70 9.52 -4.70 -5.09
CA ARG A 70 9.62 -5.47 -6.34
C ARG A 70 9.50 -6.96 -6.08
N ASP A 71 10.13 -7.42 -5.02
CA ASP A 71 10.11 -8.84 -4.66
C ASP A 71 8.77 -9.26 -4.07
N ALA A 72 8.10 -8.36 -3.36
CA ALA A 72 6.84 -8.66 -2.68
C ALA A 72 5.62 -8.63 -3.61
N LEU A 73 5.60 -7.74 -4.61
CA LEU A 73 4.41 -7.52 -5.44
C LEU A 73 3.84 -8.78 -6.09
N PRO A 74 4.64 -9.67 -6.71
CA PRO A 74 4.08 -10.90 -7.29
C PRO A 74 3.39 -11.78 -6.28
N GLY A 75 3.97 -11.94 -5.08
CA GLY A 75 3.36 -12.74 -4.02
C GLY A 75 2.09 -12.11 -3.49
N LEU A 76 2.04 -10.78 -3.37
CA LEU A 76 0.84 -10.07 -2.93
C LEU A 76 -0.33 -10.31 -3.87
N ARG A 77 -0.07 -10.27 -5.16
CA ARG A 77 -1.10 -10.57 -6.16
C ARG A 77 -1.66 -11.97 -5.98
N ASP A 78 -0.81 -12.93 -5.61
CA ASP A 78 -1.18 -14.32 -5.44
C ASP A 78 -1.71 -14.67 -4.04
N GLY A 79 -1.77 -13.68 -3.15
CA GLY A 79 -2.35 -13.85 -1.82
C GLY A 79 -1.36 -14.12 -0.69
N ALA A 80 -0.06 -14.04 -0.95
CA ALA A 80 0.93 -14.24 0.10
C ALA A 80 0.89 -13.11 1.13
N SER A 81 1.12 -13.45 2.39
CA SER A 81 1.30 -12.47 3.45
C SER A 81 2.78 -12.14 3.59
N THR A 82 3.09 -10.86 3.80
CA THR A 82 4.47 -10.40 3.94
C THR A 82 4.86 -10.11 5.38
N GLY A 83 3.87 -10.09 6.29
CA GLY A 83 4.08 -9.60 7.65
C GLY A 83 4.03 -8.09 7.77
N SER A 84 3.95 -7.35 6.68
CA SER A 84 3.74 -5.92 6.68
C SER A 84 2.26 -5.61 6.52
N PRO A 85 1.58 -5.00 7.50
CA PRO A 85 0.15 -4.69 7.36
C PRO A 85 -0.15 -3.80 6.15
N LEU A 86 0.72 -2.85 5.83
CA LEU A 86 0.55 -1.97 4.67
C LEU A 86 0.61 -2.76 3.37
N ALA A 87 1.63 -3.60 3.20
CA ALA A 87 1.78 -4.41 1.98
C ALA A 87 0.64 -5.40 1.83
N ASP A 88 0.20 -6.00 2.93
CA ASP A 88 -0.92 -6.96 2.90
C ASP A 88 -2.23 -6.26 2.55
N ALA A 89 -2.42 -5.01 2.98
CA ALA A 89 -3.57 -4.19 2.57
C ALA A 89 -3.56 -3.94 1.05
N LEU A 90 -2.40 -3.62 0.50
CA LEU A 90 -2.25 -3.46 -0.95
C LEU A 90 -2.57 -4.75 -1.68
N GLY A 91 -2.08 -5.89 -1.18
CA GLY A 91 -2.37 -7.21 -1.75
C GLY A 91 -3.86 -7.50 -1.79
N ALA A 92 -4.57 -7.21 -0.71
CA ALA A 92 -6.03 -7.39 -0.65
C ALA A 92 -6.73 -6.52 -1.69
N ALA A 93 -6.28 -5.27 -1.87
CA ALA A 93 -6.84 -4.37 -2.87
C ALA A 93 -6.58 -4.88 -4.29
N MET A 94 -5.37 -5.38 -4.56
CA MET A 94 -5.01 -5.93 -5.87
C MET A 94 -5.91 -7.12 -6.24
N ARG A 95 -6.15 -8.02 -5.30
CA ARG A 95 -7.00 -9.18 -5.54
C ARG A 95 -8.46 -8.79 -5.72
N ARG A 96 -8.95 -7.86 -4.87
CA ARG A 96 -10.35 -7.41 -4.91
C ARG A 96 -10.69 -6.76 -6.25
N HIS A 97 -9.77 -5.98 -6.80
CA HIS A 97 -9.98 -5.18 -8.02
C HIS A 97 -9.30 -5.79 -9.24
N ALA A 98 -8.74 -7.00 -9.12
CA ALA A 98 -8.03 -7.70 -10.20
C ALA A 98 -6.91 -6.86 -10.82
N LEU A 99 -6.17 -6.12 -10.01
CA LEU A 99 -5.07 -5.29 -10.48
C LEU A 99 -3.84 -6.14 -10.74
N SER A 100 -3.10 -5.75 -11.78
CA SER A 100 -1.78 -6.34 -12.05
C SER A 100 -0.68 -5.42 -11.53
N GLU A 101 0.49 -6.01 -11.31
CA GLU A 101 1.66 -5.26 -10.89
C GLU A 101 2.25 -4.44 -12.06
#